data_6fbee21ec9c9a3790c031bfc130f1d1a
#
_entry.id   6fbee21ec9c9a3790c031bfc130f1d1a
#
_cell.length_a   1.000
_cell.length_b   1.000
_cell.length_c   1.000
_cell.angle_alpha   90.00
_cell.angle_beta   90.00
_cell.angle_gamma   90.00
#
_symmetry.space_group_name_H-M   'P 1'
#
loop_
_entity.id
_entity.type
_entity.pdbx_description
1 polymer ?
#
loop_
_entity_poly.entity_id
_entity_poly.type
_entity_poly.pdbx_seq_one_letter_code
_entity_poly.pdbx_strand_id
1 'polypeptide(L)'
;MKHRSVVIGVSAIQQKGDFENLDEALLIMDQAVKEALSDSGNKSIKDHIDEIRIPKGFWRYRDPGKWIAKNNDFKNIPTTYVTKIGVLQQNLINEACQKIENGEINASIILGGEARYKQLRSVIEKKEYFETKLDENPDFYIKAKEDLYGDEELEELGAMAVGYYATMETALRKNDNENIEEHQNNIASMYEEFS
;
A
#
# COMPACT_ATOMS: atom_id res chain seq x y z
N MET A 1 24.49 -23.98 -0.57
CA MET A 1 24.25 -23.11 -1.74
C MET A 1 23.64 -21.83 -1.23
N LYS A 2 24.00 -20.67 -1.80
CA LYS A 2 23.35 -19.41 -1.43
C LYS A 2 21.99 -19.41 -2.12
N HIS A 3 20.90 -19.36 -1.35
CA HIS A 3 19.56 -19.18 -1.91
C HIS A 3 19.48 -17.81 -2.59
N ARG A 4 18.69 -17.70 -3.63
CA ARG A 4 18.39 -16.42 -4.29
C ARG A 4 16.90 -16.18 -4.22
N SER A 5 16.51 -15.01 -3.80
CA SER A 5 15.13 -14.56 -3.89
C SER A 5 14.76 -14.23 -5.34
N VAL A 6 13.57 -14.58 -5.76
CA VAL A 6 13.02 -14.29 -7.09
C VAL A 6 11.56 -13.91 -6.97
N VAL A 7 11.08 -13.05 -7.85
CA VAL A 7 9.65 -12.77 -7.99
C VAL A 7 9.04 -13.85 -8.88
N ILE A 8 7.98 -14.49 -8.40
CA ILE A 8 7.33 -15.62 -9.08
C ILE A 8 5.90 -15.35 -9.53
N GLY A 9 5.30 -14.26 -9.10
CA GLY A 9 3.98 -13.84 -9.51
C GLY A 9 3.73 -12.39 -9.13
N VAL A 10 3.03 -11.66 -9.99
CA VAL A 10 2.67 -10.26 -9.80
C VAL A 10 1.24 -10.01 -10.23
N SER A 11 0.59 -9.04 -9.62
CA SER A 11 -0.68 -8.52 -10.12
C SER A 11 -0.87 -7.05 -9.75
N ALA A 12 -1.71 -6.37 -10.51
CA ALA A 12 -2.14 -5.01 -10.21
C ALA A 12 -3.62 -4.85 -10.58
N ILE A 13 -4.45 -4.50 -9.60
CA ILE A 13 -5.90 -4.33 -9.77
C ILE A 13 -6.24 -2.85 -9.74
N GLN A 14 -6.99 -2.40 -10.72
CA GLN A 14 -7.57 -1.06 -10.74
C GLN A 14 -9.07 -1.15 -10.99
N GLN A 15 -9.85 -0.45 -10.20
CA GLN A 15 -11.31 -0.38 -10.35
C GLN A 15 -11.77 1.01 -10.79
N LYS A 16 -12.75 1.05 -11.66
CA LYS A 16 -13.47 2.25 -12.10
C LYS A 16 -14.95 1.90 -12.26
N GLY A 17 -15.82 2.89 -12.11
CA GLY A 17 -17.26 2.71 -12.32
C GLY A 17 -18.09 3.35 -11.20
N ASP A 18 -19.33 2.93 -11.11
CA ASP A 18 -20.29 3.39 -10.10
C ASP A 18 -20.05 2.68 -8.77
N PHE A 19 -20.47 3.31 -7.68
CA PHE A 19 -20.20 2.85 -6.32
C PHE A 19 -20.55 1.38 -6.08
N GLU A 20 -21.69 0.91 -6.63
CA GLU A 20 -22.18 -0.46 -6.44
C GLU A 20 -21.27 -1.53 -7.06
N ASN A 21 -20.53 -1.17 -8.09
CA ASN A 21 -19.67 -2.07 -8.86
C ASN A 21 -18.21 -2.06 -8.34
N LEU A 22 -17.95 -1.34 -7.27
CA LEU A 22 -16.61 -1.22 -6.71
C LEU A 22 -16.48 -2.05 -5.44
N ASP A 23 -15.33 -2.67 -5.27
CA ASP A 23 -14.99 -3.43 -4.09
C ASP A 23 -14.30 -2.56 -3.01
N GLU A 24 -14.34 -3.02 -1.78
CA GLU A 24 -13.51 -2.49 -0.70
C GLU A 24 -12.05 -2.94 -0.83
N ALA A 25 -11.14 -2.30 -0.11
CA ALA A 25 -9.71 -2.60 -0.22
C ALA A 25 -9.36 -4.07 0.09
N LEU A 26 -10.08 -4.71 1.02
CA LEU A 26 -9.87 -6.11 1.37
C LEU A 26 -10.12 -7.04 0.18
N LEU A 27 -11.21 -6.83 -0.56
CA LEU A 27 -11.56 -7.65 -1.71
C LEU A 27 -10.62 -7.40 -2.90
N ILE A 28 -10.19 -6.14 -3.09
CA ILE A 28 -9.16 -5.80 -4.09
C ILE A 28 -7.85 -6.53 -3.78
N MET A 29 -7.41 -6.50 -2.52
CA MET A 29 -6.21 -7.21 -2.09
C MET A 29 -6.34 -8.73 -2.27
N ASP A 30 -7.49 -9.31 -1.94
CA ASP A 30 -7.75 -10.74 -2.12
C ASP A 30 -7.71 -11.15 -3.59
N GLN A 31 -8.33 -10.35 -4.46
CA GLN A 31 -8.26 -10.58 -5.91
C GLN A 31 -6.82 -10.47 -6.41
N ALA A 32 -6.05 -9.47 -5.96
CA ALA A 32 -4.65 -9.33 -6.33
C ALA A 32 -3.82 -10.57 -5.96
N VAL A 33 -4.05 -11.15 -4.78
CA VAL A 33 -3.39 -12.40 -4.38
C VAL A 33 -3.77 -13.55 -5.31
N LYS A 34 -5.06 -13.72 -5.63
CA LYS A 34 -5.51 -14.77 -6.56
C LYS A 34 -4.87 -14.65 -7.94
N GLU A 35 -4.77 -13.43 -8.45
CA GLU A 35 -4.14 -13.19 -9.76
C GLU A 35 -2.63 -13.42 -9.71
N ALA A 36 -1.92 -12.96 -8.67
CA ALA A 36 -0.49 -13.21 -8.51
C ALA A 36 -0.17 -14.72 -8.37
N LEU A 37 -1.01 -15.47 -7.63
CA LEU A 37 -0.89 -16.92 -7.55
C LEU A 37 -1.12 -17.59 -8.90
N SER A 38 -2.05 -17.09 -9.70
CA SER A 38 -2.29 -17.57 -11.08
C SER A 38 -1.12 -17.23 -11.99
N ASP A 39 -0.58 -16.02 -11.92
CA ASP A 39 0.57 -15.55 -12.69
C ASP A 39 1.82 -16.39 -12.43
N SER A 40 2.00 -16.89 -11.21
CA SER A 40 3.11 -17.79 -10.86
C SER A 40 3.13 -19.09 -11.68
N GLY A 41 2.02 -19.48 -12.31
CA GLY A 41 1.87 -20.70 -13.07
C GLY A 41 1.91 -21.99 -12.25
N ASN A 42 2.05 -21.89 -10.92
CA ASN A 42 2.17 -23.04 -10.02
C ASN A 42 1.07 -23.02 -8.94
N LYS A 43 0.08 -23.91 -9.11
CA LYS A 43 -1.05 -24.01 -8.15
C LYS A 43 -0.64 -24.42 -6.74
N SER A 44 0.51 -25.09 -6.57
CA SER A 44 0.99 -25.53 -5.25
C SER A 44 1.76 -24.43 -4.50
N ILE A 45 2.04 -23.29 -5.10
CA ILE A 45 2.79 -22.21 -4.45
C ILE A 45 2.14 -21.74 -3.16
N LYS A 46 0.80 -21.75 -3.08
CA LYS A 46 0.05 -21.38 -1.88
C LYS A 46 0.34 -22.28 -0.67
N ASP A 47 0.85 -23.48 -0.89
CA ASP A 47 1.24 -24.42 0.16
C ASP A 47 2.60 -24.08 0.79
N HIS A 48 3.34 -23.15 0.18
CA HIS A 48 4.68 -22.73 0.56
C HIS A 48 4.78 -21.28 1.01
N ILE A 49 3.63 -20.57 1.10
CA ILE A 49 3.60 -19.19 1.62
C ILE A 49 3.77 -19.24 3.14
N ASP A 50 4.86 -18.67 3.63
CA ASP A 50 5.20 -18.66 5.04
C ASP A 50 4.83 -17.32 5.72
N GLU A 51 4.75 -16.23 4.94
CA GLU A 51 4.37 -14.93 5.48
C GLU A 51 3.61 -14.06 4.47
N ILE A 52 2.80 -13.13 5.01
CA ILE A 52 2.12 -12.07 4.26
C ILE A 52 2.49 -10.74 4.92
N ARG A 53 3.00 -9.78 4.13
CA ARG A 53 3.42 -8.46 4.57
C ARG A 53 2.58 -7.38 3.90
N ILE A 54 1.93 -6.54 4.71
CA ILE A 54 0.96 -5.55 4.23
C ILE A 54 1.33 -4.17 4.79
N PRO A 55 1.65 -3.17 3.95
CA PRO A 55 1.75 -1.80 4.41
C PRO A 55 0.35 -1.30 4.80
N LYS A 56 0.25 -0.68 5.97
CA LYS A 56 -1.01 -0.14 6.48
C LYS A 56 -1.51 0.99 5.59
N GLY A 57 -2.69 0.77 5.02
CA GLY A 57 -3.42 1.76 4.26
C GLY A 57 -4.35 2.63 5.13
N PHE A 58 -5.24 3.39 4.48
CA PHE A 58 -6.26 4.22 5.15
C PHE A 58 -7.46 3.42 5.68
N TRP A 59 -7.58 2.15 5.29
CA TRP A 59 -8.61 1.23 5.76
C TRP A 59 -8.45 0.88 7.25
N ARG A 60 -9.52 0.33 7.85
CA ARG A 60 -9.61 0.04 9.30
C ARG A 60 -9.39 -1.43 9.66
N TYR A 61 -9.10 -2.30 8.70
CA TYR A 61 -8.84 -3.72 8.99
C TYR A 61 -7.72 -3.89 10.00
N ARG A 62 -7.86 -4.88 10.90
CA ARG A 62 -6.80 -5.24 11.84
C ARG A 62 -5.77 -6.14 11.16
N ASP A 63 -6.21 -7.28 10.64
CA ASP A 63 -5.37 -8.24 9.93
C ASP A 63 -6.02 -8.71 8.62
N PRO A 64 -5.84 -8.00 7.52
CA PRO A 64 -6.31 -8.47 6.22
C PRO A 64 -5.54 -9.71 5.73
N GLY A 65 -4.30 -9.93 6.18
CA GLY A 65 -3.48 -11.07 5.76
C GLY A 65 -4.05 -12.41 6.18
N LYS A 66 -4.46 -12.57 7.44
CA LYS A 66 -5.11 -13.80 7.92
C LYS A 66 -6.43 -14.06 7.21
N TRP A 67 -7.22 -13.02 7.00
CA TRP A 67 -8.48 -13.15 6.27
C TRP A 67 -8.25 -13.66 4.85
N ILE A 68 -7.29 -13.05 4.13
CA ILE A 68 -6.92 -13.44 2.76
C ILE A 68 -6.38 -14.88 2.73
N ALA A 69 -5.53 -15.26 3.68
CA ALA A 69 -5.00 -16.61 3.76
C ALA A 69 -6.10 -17.66 3.94
N LYS A 70 -7.07 -17.39 4.80
CA LYS A 70 -8.25 -18.26 5.01
C LYS A 70 -9.14 -18.32 3.76
N ASN A 71 -9.38 -17.18 3.11
CA ASN A 71 -10.22 -17.08 1.93
C ASN A 71 -9.63 -17.78 0.68
N ASN A 72 -8.32 -17.99 0.67
CA ASN A 72 -7.59 -18.67 -0.41
C ASN A 72 -7.17 -20.10 -0.06
N ASP A 73 -7.66 -20.67 1.03
CA ASP A 73 -7.37 -22.04 1.48
C ASP A 73 -5.85 -22.33 1.57
N PHE A 74 -5.08 -21.42 2.15
CA PHE A 74 -3.67 -21.68 2.42
C PHE A 74 -3.58 -22.80 3.46
N LYS A 75 -2.77 -23.84 3.18
CA LYS A 75 -2.65 -25.00 4.08
C LYS A 75 -2.15 -24.64 5.47
N ASN A 76 -1.13 -23.78 5.50
CA ASN A 76 -0.61 -23.21 6.72
C ASN A 76 -1.02 -21.73 6.74
N ILE A 77 -1.54 -21.27 7.86
CA ILE A 77 -1.80 -19.84 8.03
C ILE A 77 -0.43 -19.13 8.10
N PRO A 78 -0.09 -18.30 7.13
CA PRO A 78 1.20 -17.62 7.13
C PRO A 78 1.30 -16.61 8.27
N THR A 79 2.51 -16.32 8.70
CA THR A 79 2.79 -15.23 9.62
C THR A 79 2.41 -13.89 8.98
N THR A 80 1.61 -13.09 9.66
CA THR A 80 1.11 -11.84 9.11
C THR A 80 1.78 -10.62 9.75
N TYR A 81 2.19 -9.69 8.87
CA TYR A 81 2.80 -8.42 9.24
C TYR A 81 1.95 -7.28 8.69
N VAL A 82 1.52 -6.37 9.56
CA VAL A 82 0.96 -5.08 9.16
C VAL A 82 1.93 -3.98 9.58
N THR A 83 2.41 -3.22 8.60
CA THR A 83 3.46 -2.21 8.81
C THR A 83 2.91 -0.81 8.59
N LYS A 84 2.86 0.00 9.66
CA LYS A 84 2.49 1.41 9.62
C LYS A 84 3.75 2.28 9.66
N ILE A 85 4.49 2.29 8.58
CA ILE A 85 5.67 3.15 8.46
C ILE A 85 5.67 3.72 7.04
N GLY A 86 5.20 4.94 6.86
CA GLY A 86 5.32 5.76 5.64
C GLY A 86 5.62 5.01 4.34
N VAL A 87 6.68 5.36 3.67
CA VAL A 87 7.07 4.92 2.33
C VAL A 87 7.96 3.66 2.28
N LEU A 88 7.75 2.67 3.13
CA LEU A 88 8.68 1.55 3.28
C LEU A 88 8.27 0.24 2.56
N GLN A 89 7.53 0.30 1.46
CA GLN A 89 7.23 -0.88 0.65
C GLN A 89 8.50 -1.60 0.21
N GLN A 90 9.54 -0.86 -0.17
CA GLN A 90 10.83 -1.44 -0.53
C GLN A 90 11.47 -2.21 0.62
N ASN A 91 11.30 -1.75 1.86
CA ASN A 91 11.81 -2.46 3.03
C ASN A 91 11.12 -3.81 3.23
N LEU A 92 9.81 -3.89 3.00
CA LEU A 92 9.07 -5.16 3.08
C LEU A 92 9.62 -6.18 2.08
N ILE A 93 9.96 -5.73 0.87
CA ILE A 93 10.58 -6.56 -0.16
C ILE A 93 11.99 -7.01 0.30
N ASN A 94 12.81 -6.09 0.77
CA ASN A 94 14.17 -6.38 1.21
C ASN A 94 14.20 -7.40 2.37
N GLU A 95 13.33 -7.22 3.36
CA GLU A 95 13.23 -8.14 4.49
C GLU A 95 12.78 -9.55 4.06
N ALA A 96 11.79 -9.65 3.17
CA ALA A 96 11.36 -10.93 2.62
C ALA A 96 12.48 -11.61 1.82
N CYS A 97 13.19 -10.86 0.97
CA CYS A 97 14.34 -11.37 0.22
C CYS A 97 15.43 -11.90 1.16
N GLN A 98 15.80 -11.17 2.21
CA GLN A 98 16.80 -11.60 3.18
C GLN A 98 16.39 -12.90 3.89
N LYS A 99 15.14 -13.03 4.32
CA LYS A 99 14.65 -14.26 4.96
C LYS A 99 14.69 -15.46 4.02
N ILE A 100 14.31 -15.28 2.75
CA ILE A 100 14.39 -16.33 1.74
C ILE A 100 15.85 -16.72 1.50
N GLU A 101 16.75 -15.76 1.34
CA GLU A 101 18.17 -16.00 1.11
C GLU A 101 18.87 -16.69 2.30
N ASN A 102 18.40 -16.40 3.51
CA ASN A 102 18.87 -17.07 4.73
C ASN A 102 18.24 -18.46 4.91
N GLY A 103 17.23 -18.84 4.12
CA GLY A 103 16.51 -20.10 4.27
C GLY A 103 15.55 -20.15 5.45
N GLU A 104 15.14 -18.99 5.97
CA GLU A 104 14.19 -18.87 7.08
C GLU A 104 12.74 -19.10 6.62
N ILE A 105 12.44 -18.71 5.38
CA ILE A 105 11.13 -18.88 4.74
C ILE A 105 11.31 -19.34 3.28
N ASN A 106 10.28 -19.97 2.72
CA ASN A 106 10.25 -20.41 1.32
C ASN A 106 9.67 -19.33 0.41
N ALA A 107 8.55 -18.73 0.81
CA ALA A 107 7.87 -17.70 0.02
C ALA A 107 7.16 -16.68 0.91
N SER A 108 7.09 -15.45 0.42
CA SER A 108 6.41 -14.32 1.04
C SER A 108 5.48 -13.64 0.04
N ILE A 109 4.29 -13.25 0.49
CA ILE A 109 3.42 -12.33 -0.24
C ILE A 109 3.65 -10.93 0.30
N ILE A 110 3.91 -9.99 -0.60
CA ILE A 110 3.95 -8.56 -0.30
C ILE A 110 2.77 -7.93 -1.02
N LEU A 111 1.86 -7.36 -0.25
CA LEU A 111 0.53 -7.01 -0.72
C LEU A 111 0.13 -5.65 -0.18
N GLY A 112 -0.47 -4.82 -1.01
CA GLY A 112 -1.09 -3.56 -0.58
C GLY A 112 -2.33 -3.27 -1.40
N GLY A 113 -3.21 -2.44 -0.89
CA GLY A 113 -4.42 -2.04 -1.61
C GLY A 113 -5.17 -0.91 -0.93
N GLU A 114 -5.83 -0.09 -1.73
CA GLU A 114 -6.66 1.03 -1.31
C GLU A 114 -7.95 1.09 -2.14
N ALA A 115 -9.05 1.46 -1.52
CA ALA A 115 -10.33 1.67 -2.18
C ALA A 115 -10.72 3.16 -2.20
N ARG A 116 -9.75 4.06 -2.41
CA ARG A 116 -9.97 5.52 -2.40
C ARG A 116 -10.98 5.98 -3.44
N TYR A 117 -11.02 5.32 -4.60
CA TYR A 117 -12.00 5.63 -5.63
C TYR A 117 -13.42 5.29 -5.17
N LYS A 118 -13.64 4.12 -4.54
CA LYS A 118 -14.94 3.77 -3.93
C LYS A 118 -15.34 4.76 -2.84
N GLN A 119 -14.41 5.18 -1.98
CA GLN A 119 -14.66 6.19 -0.96
C GLN A 119 -15.06 7.53 -1.59
N LEU A 120 -14.39 7.97 -2.66
CA LEU A 120 -14.75 9.17 -3.40
C LEU A 120 -16.16 9.05 -4.01
N ARG A 121 -16.45 7.92 -4.66
CA ARG A 121 -17.79 7.66 -5.23
C ARG A 121 -18.87 7.67 -4.16
N SER A 122 -18.62 7.14 -2.99
CA SER A 122 -19.59 7.17 -1.87
C SER A 122 -19.98 8.60 -1.49
N VAL A 123 -19.00 9.52 -1.47
CA VAL A 123 -19.28 10.94 -1.19
C VAL A 123 -20.07 11.60 -2.33
N ILE A 124 -19.68 11.36 -3.58
CA ILE A 124 -20.35 11.94 -4.76
C ILE A 124 -21.80 11.45 -4.87
N GLU A 125 -22.01 10.15 -4.68
CA GLU A 125 -23.32 9.50 -4.82
C GLU A 125 -24.14 9.52 -3.52
N LYS A 126 -23.61 10.11 -2.44
CA LYS A 126 -24.22 10.18 -1.10
C LYS A 126 -24.61 8.79 -0.57
N LYS A 127 -23.71 7.81 -0.72
CA LYS A 127 -23.85 6.44 -0.25
C LYS A 127 -22.99 6.16 0.96
N GLU A 128 -23.41 5.25 1.80
CA GLU A 128 -22.61 4.82 2.94
C GLU A 128 -21.49 3.89 2.47
N TYR A 129 -20.26 4.15 2.94
CA TYR A 129 -19.10 3.29 2.71
C TYR A 129 -18.82 2.45 3.96
N PHE A 130 -18.83 1.16 3.78
CA PHE A 130 -18.53 0.19 4.83
C PHE A 130 -17.28 -0.62 4.47
N GLU A 131 -16.57 -1.02 5.49
CA GLU A 131 -15.45 -1.96 5.41
C GLU A 131 -15.78 -3.20 6.24
N THR A 132 -15.37 -4.36 5.75
CA THR A 132 -15.49 -5.61 6.50
C THR A 132 -14.79 -5.49 7.85
N LYS A 133 -15.50 -5.83 8.92
CA LYS A 133 -14.92 -5.80 10.25
C LYS A 133 -14.06 -7.04 10.48
N LEU A 134 -12.77 -6.84 10.73
CA LEU A 134 -11.83 -7.88 11.11
C LEU A 134 -11.41 -7.70 12.56
N ASP A 135 -11.64 -8.72 13.39
CA ASP A 135 -11.37 -8.66 14.82
C ASP A 135 -10.01 -9.24 15.21
N GLU A 136 -9.41 -10.08 14.35
CA GLU A 136 -8.11 -10.68 14.60
C GLU A 136 -6.98 -9.65 14.42
N ASN A 137 -5.96 -9.74 15.26
CA ASN A 137 -4.75 -8.93 15.11
C ASN A 137 -3.71 -9.67 14.27
N PRO A 138 -2.86 -8.95 13.52
CA PRO A 138 -1.71 -9.54 12.87
C PRO A 138 -0.73 -10.09 13.91
N ASP A 139 0.09 -11.07 13.49
CA ASP A 139 1.12 -11.61 14.35
C ASP A 139 2.15 -10.53 14.72
N PHE A 140 2.42 -9.64 13.77
CA PHE A 140 3.30 -8.48 13.99
C PHE A 140 2.64 -7.20 13.46
N TYR A 141 2.51 -6.23 14.35
CA TYR A 141 2.14 -4.85 13.98
C TYR A 141 3.36 -3.95 14.15
N ILE A 142 3.96 -3.55 13.05
CA ILE A 142 5.19 -2.76 13.02
C ILE A 142 4.83 -1.29 12.79
N LYS A 143 5.35 -0.41 13.64
CA LYS A 143 5.22 1.04 13.50
C LYS A 143 6.56 1.71 13.81
N ALA A 144 6.75 2.94 13.34
CA ALA A 144 7.87 3.76 13.76
C ALA A 144 7.90 3.89 15.28
N LYS A 145 9.08 3.93 15.88
CA LYS A 145 9.25 4.13 17.31
C LYS A 145 8.95 5.56 17.71
N GLU A 146 9.26 6.48 16.83
CA GLU A 146 9.08 7.92 16.98
C GLU A 146 8.29 8.45 15.79
N ASP A 147 7.66 9.59 15.93
CA ASP A 147 7.02 10.28 14.83
C ASP A 147 8.06 10.75 13.82
N LEU A 148 7.69 10.77 12.55
CA LEU A 148 8.59 11.15 11.45
C LEU A 148 8.80 12.66 11.33
N TYR A 149 8.11 13.44 12.15
CA TYR A 149 8.16 14.90 12.19
C TYR A 149 8.09 15.37 13.65
N GLY A 150 8.72 16.50 13.92
CA GLY A 150 8.65 17.17 15.22
C GLY A 150 7.43 18.08 15.34
N ASP A 151 7.18 18.57 16.55
CA ASP A 151 6.07 19.48 16.81
C ASP A 151 6.19 20.79 16.01
N GLU A 152 7.39 21.31 15.86
CA GLU A 152 7.67 22.53 15.08
C GLU A 152 7.34 22.32 13.58
N GLU A 153 7.73 21.18 13.01
CA GLU A 153 7.40 20.84 11.62
C GLU A 153 5.89 20.69 11.44
N LEU A 154 5.20 20.09 12.42
CA LEU A 154 3.76 19.92 12.40
C LEU A 154 3.02 21.26 12.47
N GLU A 155 3.52 22.19 13.28
CA GLU A 155 2.94 23.53 13.42
C GLU A 155 3.12 24.37 12.14
N GLU A 156 4.31 24.34 11.55
CA GLU A 156 4.66 25.15 10.36
C GLU A 156 4.18 24.56 9.04
N LEU A 157 4.30 23.24 8.85
CA LEU A 157 3.99 22.55 7.59
C LEU A 157 2.67 21.78 7.63
N GLY A 158 2.18 21.48 8.82
CA GLY A 158 1.03 20.62 9.04
C GLY A 158 1.33 19.14 8.78
N ALA A 159 0.37 18.28 9.12
CA ALA A 159 0.48 16.83 8.95
C ALA A 159 0.23 16.34 7.51
N MET A 160 -0.10 17.25 6.58
CA MET A 160 -0.46 16.92 5.21
C MET A 160 0.68 17.24 4.24
N ALA A 161 0.75 16.49 3.16
CA ALA A 161 1.78 16.65 2.14
C ALA A 161 1.86 18.07 1.52
N VAL A 162 0.77 18.83 1.60
CA VAL A 162 0.66 20.19 1.05
C VAL A 162 1.76 21.14 1.57
N GLY A 163 2.07 21.11 2.87
CA GLY A 163 3.14 21.96 3.44
C GLY A 163 4.52 21.60 2.90
N TYR A 164 4.81 20.32 2.78
CA TYR A 164 6.07 19.85 2.20
C TYR A 164 6.19 20.19 0.72
N TYR A 165 5.12 20.02 -0.06
CA TYR A 165 5.09 20.44 -1.46
C TYR A 165 5.31 21.94 -1.62
N ALA A 166 4.67 22.77 -0.79
CA ALA A 166 4.87 24.23 -0.85
C ALA A 166 6.33 24.62 -0.58
N THR A 167 7.01 23.91 0.32
CA THR A 167 8.44 24.13 0.58
C THR A 167 9.29 23.73 -0.62
N MET A 168 9.01 22.56 -1.22
CA MET A 168 9.72 22.08 -2.42
C MET A 168 9.51 23.00 -3.62
N GLU A 169 8.27 23.44 -3.88
CA GLU A 169 7.94 24.37 -4.95
C GLU A 169 8.63 25.72 -4.76
N THR A 170 8.74 26.21 -3.52
CA THR A 170 9.49 27.43 -3.23
C THR A 170 10.98 27.30 -3.56
N ALA A 171 11.57 26.14 -3.27
CA ALA A 171 12.98 25.87 -3.59
C ALA A 171 13.20 25.74 -5.10
N LEU A 172 12.30 25.06 -5.83
CA LEU A 172 12.34 24.93 -7.29
C LEU A 172 12.22 26.30 -7.95
N ARG A 173 11.22 27.07 -7.59
CA ARG A 173 11.00 28.43 -8.11
C ARG A 173 12.27 29.29 -7.97
N LYS A 174 12.93 29.23 -6.81
CA LYS A 174 14.18 29.95 -6.58
C LYS A 174 15.33 29.45 -7.45
N ASN A 175 15.43 28.13 -7.62
CA ASN A 175 16.47 27.50 -8.46
C ASN A 175 16.32 27.95 -9.93
N ASP A 176 15.09 28.02 -10.41
CA ASP A 176 14.76 28.37 -11.79
C ASP A 176 14.71 29.88 -12.03
N ASN A 177 14.94 30.68 -10.97
CA ASN A 177 14.90 32.15 -10.99
C ASN A 177 13.56 32.74 -11.44
N GLU A 178 12.48 32.03 -11.18
CA GLU A 178 11.13 32.47 -11.51
C GLU A 178 10.57 33.38 -10.42
N ASN A 179 9.77 34.37 -10.83
CA ASN A 179 8.92 35.07 -9.89
C ASN A 179 7.68 34.24 -9.55
N ILE A 180 6.84 34.69 -8.62
CA ILE A 180 5.67 33.93 -8.15
C ILE A 180 4.67 33.68 -9.27
N GLU A 181 4.39 34.69 -10.09
CA GLU A 181 3.40 34.64 -11.16
C GLU A 181 3.85 33.68 -12.29
N GLU A 182 5.10 33.77 -12.68
CA GLU A 182 5.71 32.84 -13.67
C GLU A 182 5.61 31.39 -13.19
N HIS A 183 6.00 31.13 -11.94
CA HIS A 183 5.94 29.80 -11.36
C HIS A 183 4.50 29.24 -11.27
N GLN A 184 3.54 30.08 -10.86
CA GLN A 184 2.14 29.68 -10.83
C GLN A 184 1.58 29.34 -12.21
N ASN A 185 1.96 30.11 -13.23
CA ASN A 185 1.55 29.85 -14.60
C ASN A 185 2.18 28.55 -15.14
N ASN A 186 3.44 28.26 -14.82
CA ASN A 186 4.11 27.02 -15.21
C ASN A 186 3.45 25.80 -14.55
N ILE A 187 3.13 25.86 -13.25
CA ILE A 187 2.40 24.81 -12.56
C ILE A 187 1.01 24.63 -13.19
N ALA A 188 0.28 25.71 -13.44
CA ALA A 188 -1.05 25.65 -14.04
C ALA A 188 -1.01 24.98 -15.42
N SER A 189 -0.06 25.35 -16.27
CA SER A 189 0.13 24.74 -17.60
C SER A 189 0.47 23.26 -17.52
N MET A 190 1.31 22.86 -16.57
CA MET A 190 1.62 21.44 -16.34
C MET A 190 0.37 20.65 -15.94
N TYR A 191 -0.47 21.19 -15.07
CA TYR A 191 -1.71 20.51 -14.66
C TYR A 191 -2.78 20.50 -15.76
N GLU A 192 -2.80 21.50 -16.65
CA GLU A 192 -3.68 21.52 -17.82
C GLU A 192 -3.39 20.34 -18.77
N GLU A 193 -2.13 19.95 -18.91
CA GLU A 193 -1.74 18.79 -19.73
C GLU A 193 -2.23 17.45 -19.14
N PHE A 194 -2.53 17.38 -17.85
CA PHE A 194 -3.05 16.18 -17.18
C PHE A 194 -4.59 16.08 -17.15
N SER A 195 -5.31 17.13 -17.52
CA SER A 195 -6.78 17.20 -17.45
C SER A 195 -7.44 16.86 -18.78
#